data_06ce6e1f0121c7db6f6eb2a68b415bc2
#
_entry.id   06ce6e1f0121c7db6f6eb2a68b415bc2
#
_cell.length_a   1.000
_cell.length_b   1.000
_cell.length_c   1.000
_cell.angle_alpha   90.00
_cell.angle_beta   90.00
_cell.angle_gamma   90.00
#
_symmetry.space_group_name_H-M   'P 1'
#
loop_
_entity.id
_entity.type
_entity.pdbx_description
1 polymer ?
#
loop_
_entity_poly.entity_id
_entity_poly.type
_entity_poly.pdbx_seq_one_letter_code
_entity_poly.pdbx_strand_id
1 'polypeptide(L)'
;MQTFEVRSDIDMMTETLDFADLPPFPHDVPTAPLLRLSLAKLLAHDDSEIQRLMQASEEIGFFYLDMQGCELGSNILTDCDRLFATGEKLFTLSLDEKQKYDFSSQNSYFGYKSQGAAIVDLQGNPDRNEFYNVCHLP
;
A
#
# COMPACT_ATOMS: atom_id res chain seq x y z
N MET A 1 -25.30 -22.25 9.79
CA MET A 1 -23.83 -22.20 9.60
C MET A 1 -23.61 -22.46 8.12
N GLN A 2 -23.64 -21.39 7.29
CA GLN A 2 -23.42 -21.50 5.85
C GLN A 2 -21.92 -21.32 5.60
N THR A 3 -21.29 -22.37 5.13
CA THR A 3 -19.94 -22.35 4.63
C THR A 3 -19.93 -21.61 3.29
N PHE A 4 -19.31 -20.44 3.24
CA PHE A 4 -19.00 -19.79 1.97
C PHE A 4 -17.84 -20.56 1.33
N GLU A 5 -18.13 -21.31 0.27
CA GLU A 5 -17.11 -21.79 -0.66
C GLU A 5 -16.54 -20.56 -1.39
N VAL A 6 -15.31 -20.22 -1.06
CA VAL A 6 -14.51 -19.28 -1.85
C VAL A 6 -14.15 -20.00 -3.14
N ARG A 7 -14.84 -19.65 -4.22
CA ARG A 7 -14.51 -20.15 -5.57
C ARG A 7 -13.10 -19.72 -5.93
N SER A 8 -12.31 -20.69 -6.33
CA SER A 8 -10.91 -20.59 -6.80
C SER A 8 -10.81 -20.04 -8.23
N ASP A 9 -11.55 -19.00 -8.58
CA ASP A 9 -11.48 -18.37 -9.91
C ASP A 9 -10.66 -17.07 -9.84
N ILE A 10 -9.53 -17.08 -9.10
CA ILE A 10 -8.51 -16.03 -9.17
C ILE A 10 -7.41 -16.50 -10.15
N ASP A 11 -7.83 -16.85 -11.35
CA ASP A 11 -6.94 -16.76 -12.52
C ASP A 11 -7.11 -15.34 -13.10
N MET A 12 -6.64 -14.36 -12.31
CA MET A 12 -6.67 -12.98 -12.73
C MET A 12 -5.30 -12.61 -13.24
N MET A 13 -5.25 -12.44 -14.57
CA MET A 13 -4.16 -11.76 -15.25
C MET A 13 -3.70 -10.59 -14.38
N THR A 14 -2.55 -10.75 -13.77
CA THR A 14 -1.84 -9.67 -13.10
C THR A 14 -1.37 -8.71 -14.19
N GLU A 15 -2.21 -7.73 -14.55
CA GLU A 15 -1.70 -6.53 -15.17
C GLU A 15 -0.81 -5.86 -14.11
N THR A 16 0.48 -6.07 -14.24
CA THR A 16 1.47 -5.32 -13.48
C THR A 16 1.34 -3.86 -13.88
N LEU A 17 1.24 -2.97 -12.90
CA LEU A 17 1.30 -1.54 -13.16
C LEU A 17 2.63 -1.25 -13.88
N ASP A 18 2.55 -0.92 -15.17
CA ASP A 18 3.73 -0.57 -15.94
C ASP A 18 4.04 0.91 -15.73
N PHE A 19 5.10 1.16 -14.95
CA PHE A 19 5.62 2.51 -14.75
C PHE A 19 6.62 2.94 -15.83
N ALA A 20 6.82 2.12 -16.87
CA ALA A 20 7.80 2.40 -17.93
C ALA A 20 7.47 3.64 -18.75
N ASP A 21 6.19 4.01 -18.84
CA ASP A 21 5.73 5.19 -19.57
C ASP A 21 5.80 6.50 -18.75
N LEU A 22 6.20 6.43 -17.48
CA LEU A 22 6.35 7.63 -16.68
C LEU A 22 7.59 8.43 -17.12
N PRO A 23 7.50 9.76 -17.22
CA PRO A 23 8.67 10.57 -17.51
C PRO A 23 9.72 10.39 -16.42
N PRO A 24 11.02 10.44 -16.77
CA PRO A 24 12.08 10.34 -15.78
C PRO A 24 11.96 11.46 -14.74
N PHE A 25 12.38 11.16 -13.52
CA PHE A 25 12.36 12.15 -12.45
C PHE A 25 13.23 13.37 -12.84
N PRO A 26 12.74 14.61 -12.65
CA PRO A 26 13.49 15.82 -13.02
C PRO A 26 14.83 15.91 -12.28
N HIS A 27 15.91 16.20 -13.01
CA HIS A 27 17.26 16.26 -12.43
C HIS A 27 17.53 17.51 -11.58
N ASP A 28 16.71 18.54 -11.73
CA ASP A 28 16.81 19.83 -11.04
C ASP A 28 16.01 19.89 -9.73
N VAL A 29 15.27 18.84 -9.41
CA VAL A 29 14.51 18.74 -8.15
C VAL A 29 15.43 18.17 -7.06
N PRO A 30 15.64 18.90 -5.95
CA PRO A 30 16.40 18.40 -4.81
C PRO A 30 15.76 17.14 -4.21
N THR A 31 16.55 16.10 -4.01
CA THR A 31 16.10 14.85 -3.39
C THR A 31 16.80 14.61 -2.06
N ALA A 32 16.11 13.97 -1.11
CA ALA A 32 16.73 13.55 0.13
C ALA A 32 17.73 12.42 -0.12
N PRO A 33 18.91 12.40 0.57
CA PRO A 33 19.94 11.38 0.40
C PRO A 33 19.55 10.08 1.15
N LEU A 34 18.43 9.48 0.79
CA LEU A 34 17.93 8.26 1.43
C LEU A 34 18.84 7.08 1.10
N LEU A 35 19.23 6.32 2.12
CA LEU A 35 19.96 5.08 1.94
C LEU A 35 19.03 4.00 1.37
N ARG A 36 19.55 3.18 0.45
CA ARG A 36 18.91 1.94 0.02
C ARG A 36 19.49 0.77 0.79
N LEU A 37 18.66 0.08 1.58
CA LEU A 37 19.05 -1.06 2.41
C LEU A 37 18.56 -2.35 1.77
N SER A 38 19.34 -3.42 1.89
CA SER A 38 18.98 -4.73 1.35
C SER A 38 18.25 -5.58 2.38
N LEU A 39 16.99 -5.96 2.11
CA LEU A 39 16.26 -6.89 2.94
C LEU A 39 16.99 -8.24 3.08
N ALA A 40 17.55 -8.75 1.98
CA ALA A 40 18.28 -10.01 1.98
C ALA A 40 19.47 -9.99 2.94
N LYS A 41 20.24 -8.88 2.99
CA LYS A 41 21.37 -8.73 3.91
C LYS A 41 20.92 -8.57 5.36
N LEU A 42 19.85 -7.82 5.60
CA LEU A 42 19.28 -7.67 6.95
C LEU A 42 18.80 -9.02 7.49
N LEU A 43 18.14 -9.83 6.68
CA LEU A 43 17.72 -11.19 7.04
C LEU A 43 18.91 -12.13 7.28
N ALA A 44 20.04 -11.92 6.60
CA ALA A 44 21.27 -12.64 6.80
C ALA A 44 22.08 -12.14 8.02
N HIS A 45 21.57 -11.15 8.76
CA HIS A 45 22.26 -10.51 9.90
C HIS A 45 23.63 -9.89 9.51
N ASP A 46 23.74 -9.29 8.32
CA ASP A 46 24.95 -8.59 7.87
C ASP A 46 25.18 -7.35 8.75
N ASP A 47 26.28 -7.36 9.50
CA ASP A 47 26.60 -6.31 10.46
C ASP A 47 26.73 -4.94 9.78
N SER A 48 27.26 -4.89 8.57
CA SER A 48 27.42 -3.61 7.83
C SER A 48 26.07 -3.04 7.40
N GLU A 49 25.13 -3.88 7.02
CA GLU A 49 23.78 -3.45 6.64
C GLU A 49 22.95 -3.03 7.86
N ILE A 50 23.15 -3.70 9.00
CA ILE A 50 22.55 -3.31 10.29
C ILE A 50 23.06 -1.93 10.72
N GLN A 51 24.37 -1.66 10.60
CA GLN A 51 24.93 -0.33 10.90
C GLN A 51 24.34 0.75 9.98
N ARG A 52 24.18 0.47 8.70
CA ARG A 52 23.54 1.39 7.74
C ARG A 52 22.08 1.64 8.08
N LEU A 53 21.32 0.64 8.55
CA LEU A 53 19.97 0.81 9.04
C LEU A 53 19.91 1.74 10.26
N MET A 54 20.81 1.55 11.22
CA MET A 54 20.91 2.44 12.39
C MET A 54 21.22 3.87 11.96
N GLN A 55 22.23 4.06 11.09
CA GLN A 55 22.58 5.37 10.56
C GLN A 55 21.39 6.04 9.88
N ALA A 56 20.68 5.36 8.96
CA ALA A 56 19.53 5.91 8.27
C ALA A 56 18.42 6.33 9.23
N SER A 57 18.20 5.54 10.28
CA SER A 57 17.18 5.80 11.29
C SER A 57 17.52 7.00 12.18
N GLU A 58 18.80 7.18 12.54
CA GLU A 58 19.26 8.28 13.41
C GLU A 58 19.41 9.60 12.65
N GLU A 59 19.92 9.59 11.41
CA GLU A 59 20.23 10.82 10.67
C GLU A 59 19.02 11.40 9.95
N ILE A 60 18.17 10.56 9.33
CA ILE A 60 17.06 11.00 8.46
C ILE A 60 15.71 10.49 8.93
N GLY A 61 15.66 9.27 9.51
CA GLY A 61 14.43 8.60 9.91
C GLY A 61 13.71 7.87 8.77
N PHE A 62 14.25 7.90 7.54
CA PHE A 62 13.68 7.28 6.35
C PHE A 62 14.76 6.58 5.52
N PHE A 63 14.38 5.50 4.84
CA PHE A 63 15.24 4.75 3.93
C PHE A 63 14.40 4.00 2.89
N TYR A 64 15.03 3.58 1.81
CA TYR A 64 14.46 2.61 0.88
C TYR A 64 14.85 1.20 1.31
N LEU A 65 13.90 0.27 1.33
CA LEU A 65 14.16 -1.15 1.54
C LEU A 65 14.11 -1.87 0.19
N ASP A 66 15.27 -2.38 -0.24
CA ASP A 66 15.36 -3.20 -1.45
C ASP A 66 14.90 -4.62 -1.12
N MET A 67 13.80 -5.02 -1.72
CA MET A 67 13.16 -6.33 -1.52
C MET A 67 13.78 -7.44 -2.39
N GLN A 68 14.71 -7.10 -3.29
CA GLN A 68 15.32 -8.07 -4.20
C GLN A 68 16.32 -8.98 -3.49
N GLY A 69 16.59 -10.14 -4.10
CA GLY A 69 17.63 -11.07 -3.62
C GLY A 69 17.21 -12.01 -2.49
N CYS A 70 15.93 -12.03 -2.10
CA CYS A 70 15.39 -13.03 -1.18
C CYS A 70 13.92 -13.38 -1.51
N GLU A 71 13.52 -14.59 -1.16
CA GLU A 71 12.18 -15.10 -1.42
C GLU A 71 11.10 -14.27 -0.72
N LEU A 72 11.31 -13.90 0.54
CA LEU A 72 10.36 -13.06 1.28
C LEU A 72 10.10 -11.73 0.57
N GLY A 73 11.15 -11.06 0.10
CA GLY A 73 11.02 -9.81 -0.63
C GLY A 73 10.25 -9.96 -1.94
N SER A 74 10.53 -11.02 -2.70
CA SER A 74 9.83 -11.33 -3.95
C SER A 74 8.34 -11.60 -3.71
N ASN A 75 8.00 -12.30 -2.64
CA ASN A 75 6.62 -12.57 -2.26
C ASN A 75 5.88 -11.28 -1.86
N ILE A 76 6.53 -10.41 -1.07
CA ILE A 76 5.95 -9.11 -0.69
C ILE A 76 5.66 -8.26 -1.93
N LEU A 77 6.60 -8.16 -2.89
CA LEU A 77 6.37 -7.40 -4.12
C LEU A 77 5.20 -7.96 -4.92
N THR A 78 5.12 -9.27 -5.07
CA THR A 78 4.00 -9.94 -5.75
C THR A 78 2.66 -9.65 -5.05
N ASP A 79 2.63 -9.68 -3.74
CA ASP A 79 1.42 -9.40 -2.97
C ASP A 79 1.04 -7.91 -3.03
N CYS A 80 2.01 -6.99 -3.12
CA CYS A 80 1.76 -5.58 -3.40
C CYS A 80 1.08 -5.39 -4.76
N ASP A 81 1.60 -6.01 -5.83
CA ASP A 81 1.00 -5.93 -7.16
C ASP A 81 -0.44 -6.43 -7.16
N ARG A 82 -0.70 -7.57 -6.50
CA ARG A 82 -2.06 -8.12 -6.33
C ARG A 82 -2.97 -7.18 -5.56
N LEU A 83 -2.45 -6.54 -4.51
CA LEU A 83 -3.21 -5.57 -3.72
C LEU A 83 -3.60 -4.35 -4.55
N PHE A 84 -2.67 -3.79 -5.34
CA PHE A 84 -2.97 -2.68 -6.25
C PHE A 84 -4.01 -3.06 -7.30
N ALA A 85 -3.87 -4.21 -7.97
CA ALA A 85 -4.83 -4.69 -8.94
C ALA A 85 -6.22 -4.94 -8.31
N THR A 86 -6.27 -5.43 -7.07
CA THR A 86 -7.52 -5.60 -6.32
C THR A 86 -8.14 -4.23 -5.97
N GLY A 87 -7.32 -3.29 -5.52
CA GLY A 87 -7.74 -1.92 -5.21
C GLY A 87 -8.36 -1.23 -6.42
N GLU A 88 -7.72 -1.31 -7.58
CA GLU A 88 -8.26 -0.74 -8.82
C GLU A 88 -9.67 -1.26 -9.11
N LYS A 89 -9.86 -2.58 -9.07
CA LYS A 89 -11.19 -3.18 -9.29
C LYS A 89 -12.20 -2.76 -8.25
N LEU A 90 -11.78 -2.70 -6.99
CA LEU A 90 -12.65 -2.31 -5.88
C LEU A 90 -13.14 -0.87 -6.05
N PHE A 91 -12.26 0.06 -6.41
CA PHE A 91 -12.62 1.47 -6.58
C PHE A 91 -13.42 1.75 -7.85
N THR A 92 -13.38 0.88 -8.86
CA THR A 92 -14.24 0.98 -10.06
C THR A 92 -15.67 0.48 -9.85
N LEU A 93 -15.97 -0.17 -8.72
CA LEU A 93 -17.34 -0.54 -8.37
C LEU A 93 -18.24 0.70 -8.24
N SER A 94 -19.54 0.52 -8.49
CA SER A 94 -20.51 1.60 -8.26
C SER A 94 -20.51 2.06 -6.81
N LEU A 95 -20.88 3.33 -6.59
CA LEU A 95 -20.94 3.88 -5.24
C LEU A 95 -21.88 3.07 -4.33
N ASP A 96 -23.02 2.61 -4.88
CA ASP A 96 -24.00 1.81 -4.14
C ASP A 96 -23.40 0.48 -3.65
N GLU A 97 -22.55 -0.16 -4.47
CA GLU A 97 -21.86 -1.38 -4.07
C GLU A 97 -20.82 -1.11 -2.97
N LYS A 98 -20.02 -0.03 -3.11
CA LYS A 98 -19.03 0.35 -2.12
C LYS A 98 -19.67 0.74 -0.78
N GLN A 99 -20.79 1.47 -0.79
CA GLN A 99 -21.49 1.93 0.41
C GLN A 99 -22.07 0.79 1.25
N LYS A 100 -22.27 -0.41 0.71
CA LYS A 100 -22.68 -1.59 1.51
C LYS A 100 -21.65 -1.92 2.60
N TYR A 101 -20.43 -1.47 2.45
CA TYR A 101 -19.32 -1.68 3.38
C TYR A 101 -18.99 -0.43 4.19
N ASP A 102 -19.83 0.59 4.16
CA ASP A 102 -19.70 1.76 5.05
C ASP A 102 -20.29 1.42 6.43
N PHE A 103 -19.40 1.30 7.41
CA PHE A 103 -19.76 0.99 8.79
C PHE A 103 -19.67 2.20 9.73
N SER A 104 -19.65 3.41 9.19
CA SER A 104 -19.58 4.65 9.97
C SER A 104 -20.74 4.81 10.94
N SER A 105 -21.95 4.36 10.57
CA SER A 105 -23.14 4.34 11.45
C SER A 105 -22.98 3.45 12.69
N GLN A 106 -22.02 2.51 12.65
CA GLN A 106 -21.67 1.61 13.76
C GLN A 106 -20.48 2.13 14.58
N ASN A 107 -20.05 3.38 14.35
CA ASN A 107 -18.82 3.96 14.91
C ASN A 107 -17.57 3.12 14.60
N SER A 108 -17.56 2.40 13.48
CA SER A 108 -16.44 1.61 13.02
C SER A 108 -15.52 2.46 12.14
N TYR A 109 -14.21 2.34 12.38
CA TYR A 109 -13.18 2.91 11.52
C TYR A 109 -12.87 2.03 10.31
N PHE A 110 -13.38 0.79 10.32
CA PHE A 110 -13.20 -0.17 9.23
C PHE A 110 -14.30 -0.03 8.17
N GLY A 111 -14.00 -0.54 6.99
CA GLY A 111 -14.90 -0.52 5.85
C GLY A 111 -14.61 0.61 4.88
N TYR A 112 -15.58 0.92 4.06
CA TYR A 112 -15.50 1.94 3.02
C TYR A 112 -15.81 3.33 3.57
N LYS A 113 -14.98 4.29 3.20
CA LYS A 113 -15.24 5.72 3.38
C LYS A 113 -15.35 6.38 2.01
N SER A 114 -16.48 7.02 1.75
CA SER A 114 -16.69 7.74 0.48
C SER A 114 -15.93 9.06 0.43
N GLN A 115 -15.64 9.52 -0.79
CA GLN A 115 -15.14 10.85 -1.05
C GLN A 115 -16.13 11.90 -0.50
N GLY A 116 -15.62 12.94 0.15
CA GLY A 116 -16.42 14.02 0.70
C GLY A 116 -17.04 13.72 2.08
N ALA A 117 -16.78 12.56 2.66
CA ALA A 117 -17.36 12.18 3.96
C ALA A 117 -16.73 12.91 5.16
N ALA A 118 -15.59 13.54 5.00
CA ALA A 118 -14.93 14.33 6.04
C ALA A 118 -14.71 15.79 5.60
N ILE A 119 -14.73 16.71 6.56
CA ILE A 119 -14.39 18.11 6.36
C ILE A 119 -12.90 18.30 6.67
N VAL A 120 -12.16 18.92 5.77
CA VAL A 120 -10.69 19.03 5.86
C VAL A 120 -10.19 20.36 6.36
N ASP A 121 -11.03 21.39 6.40
CA ASP A 121 -10.64 22.72 6.87
C ASP A 121 -11.79 23.49 7.54
N LEU A 122 -11.46 24.67 8.08
CA LEU A 122 -12.42 25.55 8.75
C LEU A 122 -13.43 26.21 7.78
N GLN A 123 -13.18 26.17 6.49
CA GLN A 123 -14.09 26.67 5.46
C GLN A 123 -15.19 25.67 5.10
N GLY A 124 -15.11 24.47 5.63
CA GLY A 124 -16.09 23.40 5.38
C GLY A 124 -15.87 22.65 4.09
N ASN A 125 -14.66 22.69 3.51
CA ASN A 125 -14.34 21.92 2.31
C ASN A 125 -14.33 20.43 2.61
N PRO A 126 -15.02 19.62 1.77
CA PRO A 126 -14.98 18.16 1.90
C PRO A 126 -13.63 17.61 1.43
N ASP A 127 -13.25 16.46 1.96
CA ASP A 127 -12.08 15.71 1.48
C ASP A 127 -12.29 15.19 0.05
N ARG A 128 -11.18 14.80 -0.59
CA ARG A 128 -11.17 14.35 -2.00
C ARG A 128 -10.66 12.93 -2.15
N ASN A 129 -10.65 12.15 -1.08
CA ASN A 129 -10.20 10.77 -1.11
C ASN A 129 -11.32 9.81 -0.71
N GLU A 130 -11.24 8.62 -1.23
CA GLU A 130 -11.99 7.46 -0.77
C GLU A 130 -11.01 6.37 -0.36
N PHE A 131 -11.39 5.51 0.59
CA PHE A 131 -10.54 4.41 1.00
C PHE A 131 -11.35 3.25 1.61
N TYR A 132 -10.71 2.09 1.67
CA TYR A 132 -11.14 0.96 2.48
C TYR A 132 -10.15 0.71 3.60
N ASN A 133 -10.64 0.66 4.83
CA ASN A 133 -9.89 0.17 5.97
C ASN A 133 -10.27 -1.29 6.23
N VAL A 134 -9.28 -2.17 6.18
CA VAL A 134 -9.46 -3.59 6.51
C VAL A 134 -8.85 -3.87 7.88
N CYS A 135 -9.55 -4.68 8.69
CA CYS A 135 -8.96 -5.18 9.92
C CYS A 135 -8.27 -6.51 9.66
N HIS A 136 -7.23 -6.78 10.45
CA HIS A 136 -6.72 -8.14 10.55
C HIS A 136 -7.76 -8.96 11.33
N LEU A 137 -8.38 -9.94 10.68
CA LEU A 137 -9.22 -10.91 11.38
C LEU A 137 -8.30 -11.90 12.09
N PRO A 138 -8.54 -12.20 13.35
CA PRO A 138 -7.77 -13.18 14.10
C PRO A 138 -7.93 -14.60 13.56
#